data_6b635eb7321b9638e741d27cce265e60
#
_entry.id   6b635eb7321b9638e741d27cce265e60
#
_cell.length_a   1.000
_cell.length_b   1.000
_cell.length_c   1.000
_cell.angle_alpha   90.00
_cell.angle_beta   90.00
_cell.angle_gamma   90.00
#
_symmetry.space_group_name_H-M   'P 1'
#
loop_
_entity.id
_entity.type
_entity.pdbx_description
1 polymer ?
#
loop_
_entity_poly.entity_id
_entity_poly.type
_entity_poly.pdbx_seq_one_letter_code
_entity_poly.pdbx_strand_id
1 'polypeptide(L)'
;MTKIKKLTAILLSAVMFVCCFAVQAGAASVFDTAKAINSGKKYTKELKYNECADYKITANKSGKLVLKLIADIYEVEINVCDSDGAKLDPEEYKSASGYSYNYKMRWDSSTEIASATYTYDIKKGTYYIRFISLGDFYKKGKLNVTATYPSSETDSSSKISCITIPMKVGGTMQLSTDGGDKGITWSSSKSSVATVSSAGKVTAKKAGTTVITAKSGSGTAKIQIKVTK
;
A
#
# COMPACT_ATOMS: atom_id res chain seq x y z
N MET A 1 -11.10 -12.68 45.65
CA MET A 1 -9.69 -12.64 45.22
C MET A 1 -9.47 -12.68 43.69
N THR A 2 -10.51 -12.67 42.84
CA THR A 2 -10.40 -12.90 41.39
C THR A 2 -10.32 -11.60 40.57
N LYS A 3 -10.68 -10.45 41.13
CA LYS A 3 -10.69 -9.16 40.38
C LYS A 3 -9.32 -8.48 40.31
N ILE A 4 -8.40 -8.75 41.26
CA ILE A 4 -7.07 -8.12 41.27
C ILE A 4 -6.12 -8.75 40.24
N LYS A 5 -6.27 -10.04 39.93
CA LYS A 5 -5.43 -10.73 38.90
C LYS A 5 -5.71 -10.27 37.48
N LYS A 6 -6.94 -9.82 37.17
CA LYS A 6 -7.27 -9.28 35.82
C LYS A 6 -6.75 -7.86 35.62
N LEU A 7 -6.69 -7.07 36.69
CA LEU A 7 -6.21 -5.68 36.61
C LEU A 7 -4.69 -5.63 36.41
N THR A 8 -3.93 -6.54 37.03
CA THR A 8 -2.47 -6.63 36.84
C THR A 8 -2.06 -7.10 35.46
N ALA A 9 -2.83 -8.01 34.84
CA ALA A 9 -2.55 -8.46 33.47
C ALA A 9 -2.79 -7.36 32.42
N ILE A 10 -3.82 -6.53 32.61
CA ILE A 10 -4.12 -5.40 31.72
C ILE A 10 -3.07 -4.29 31.89
N LEU A 11 -2.63 -4.02 33.11
CA LEU A 11 -1.57 -3.03 33.36
C LEU A 11 -0.22 -3.48 32.79
N LEU A 12 0.11 -4.78 32.88
CA LEU A 12 1.37 -5.30 32.34
C LEU A 12 1.40 -5.27 30.79
N SER A 13 0.27 -5.57 30.14
CA SER A 13 0.16 -5.48 28.70
C SER A 13 0.19 -4.04 28.19
N ALA A 14 -0.44 -3.10 28.93
CA ALA A 14 -0.41 -1.68 28.61
C ALA A 14 1.00 -1.08 28.79
N VAL A 15 1.73 -1.50 29.84
CA VAL A 15 3.10 -1.04 30.10
C VAL A 15 4.08 -1.57 29.06
N MET A 16 3.96 -2.83 28.61
CA MET A 16 4.79 -3.33 27.51
C MET A 16 4.52 -2.62 26.18
N PHE A 17 3.28 -2.24 25.92
CA PHE A 17 2.92 -1.56 24.69
C PHE A 17 3.40 -0.11 24.65
N VAL A 18 3.36 0.61 25.79
CA VAL A 18 3.91 1.95 25.90
C VAL A 18 5.43 1.95 25.67
N CYS A 19 6.16 0.88 26.06
CA CYS A 19 7.60 0.78 25.80
C CYS A 19 7.96 0.63 24.30
N CYS A 20 7.09 0.06 23.46
CA CYS A 20 7.34 0.00 22.01
C CYS A 20 7.17 1.36 21.31
N PHE A 21 6.38 2.26 21.87
CA PHE A 21 6.15 3.61 21.37
C PHE A 21 6.64 4.71 22.33
N ALA A 22 6.98 4.36 23.58
CA ALA A 22 7.52 5.32 24.54
C ALA A 22 8.94 5.70 24.17
N VAL A 23 9.11 6.95 23.91
CA VAL A 23 10.37 7.62 23.66
C VAL A 23 11.14 7.71 24.97
N GLN A 24 12.40 7.28 25.00
CA GLN A 24 13.34 7.77 25.99
C GLN A 24 13.37 9.30 25.90
N ALA A 25 13.35 9.98 27.05
CA ALA A 25 13.41 11.43 27.08
C ALA A 25 14.58 11.96 26.23
N GLY A 26 14.25 12.67 25.13
CA GLY A 26 15.23 13.22 24.19
C GLY A 26 15.25 12.61 22.78
N ALA A 27 14.53 11.49 22.51
CA ALA A 27 14.36 10.99 21.14
C ALA A 27 13.11 11.59 20.50
N ALA A 28 13.19 11.91 19.20
CA ALA A 28 12.01 12.33 18.43
C ALA A 28 10.91 11.28 18.52
N SER A 29 9.66 11.71 18.61
CA SER A 29 8.51 10.81 18.66
C SER A 29 8.54 9.88 17.44
N VAL A 30 8.30 8.59 17.66
CA VAL A 30 8.17 7.60 16.58
C VAL A 30 7.18 8.05 15.51
N PHE A 31 6.15 8.79 15.92
CA PHE A 31 5.15 9.36 15.02
C PHE A 31 5.72 10.42 14.08
N ASP A 32 6.78 11.14 14.48
CA ASP A 32 7.42 12.20 13.67
C ASP A 32 8.46 11.62 12.68
N THR A 33 9.04 10.46 12.99
CA THR A 33 10.08 9.82 12.18
C THR A 33 9.55 8.78 11.20
N ALA A 34 8.29 8.33 11.36
CA ALA A 34 7.71 7.31 10.50
C ALA A 34 7.60 7.78 9.05
N LYS A 35 8.15 6.99 8.14
CA LYS A 35 8.13 7.26 6.70
C LYS A 35 6.71 7.12 6.14
N ALA A 36 6.21 8.17 5.49
CA ALA A 36 4.95 8.07 4.77
C ALA A 36 5.08 7.09 3.59
N ILE A 37 4.11 6.21 3.44
CA ILE A 37 4.04 5.23 2.36
C ILE A 37 2.69 5.36 1.62
N ASN A 38 2.73 5.10 0.31
CA ASN A 38 1.58 5.22 -0.57
C ASN A 38 0.89 3.87 -0.74
N SER A 39 -0.43 3.89 -0.87
CA SER A 39 -1.25 2.69 -1.07
C SER A 39 -0.82 1.92 -2.32
N GLY A 40 -0.67 0.60 -2.19
CA GLY A 40 -0.30 -0.31 -3.28
C GLY A 40 1.16 -0.30 -3.70
N LYS A 41 2.01 0.60 -3.17
CA LYS A 41 3.45 0.64 -3.49
C LYS A 41 4.23 -0.31 -2.59
N LYS A 42 5.20 -1.02 -3.18
CA LYS A 42 6.14 -1.88 -2.45
C LYS A 42 7.29 -1.06 -1.85
N TYR A 43 7.60 -1.32 -0.60
CA TYR A 43 8.75 -0.76 0.14
C TYR A 43 9.63 -1.89 0.64
N THR A 44 10.93 -1.72 0.56
CA THR A 44 11.92 -2.70 1.03
C THR A 44 12.82 -2.04 2.07
N LYS A 45 13.06 -2.71 3.18
CA LYS A 45 13.98 -2.29 4.24
C LYS A 45 14.83 -3.47 4.68
N GLU A 46 16.14 -3.28 4.76
CA GLU A 46 17.03 -4.19 5.48
C GLU A 46 16.97 -3.89 6.97
N LEU A 47 16.87 -4.93 7.79
CA LEU A 47 16.78 -4.85 9.23
C LEU A 47 17.76 -5.84 9.87
N LYS A 48 18.47 -5.40 10.90
CA LYS A 48 19.20 -6.25 11.83
C LYS A 48 18.28 -6.67 12.97
N TYR A 49 18.77 -7.55 13.84
CA TYR A 49 18.08 -7.89 15.07
C TYR A 49 17.71 -6.63 15.88
N ASN A 50 16.49 -6.59 16.40
CA ASN A 50 15.91 -5.46 17.14
C ASN A 50 15.84 -4.12 16.38
N GLU A 51 16.13 -4.08 15.09
CA GLU A 51 15.86 -2.88 14.30
C GLU A 51 14.38 -2.78 13.89
N CYS A 52 13.92 -1.54 13.77
CA CYS A 52 12.54 -1.24 13.41
C CYS A 52 12.44 -0.64 12.00
N ALA A 53 11.33 -0.89 11.35
CA ALA A 53 10.87 -0.14 10.19
C ALA A 53 9.53 0.51 10.53
N ASP A 54 9.51 1.85 10.54
CA ASP A 54 8.35 2.64 10.90
C ASP A 54 7.76 3.32 9.68
N TYR A 55 6.46 3.11 9.49
CA TYR A 55 5.71 3.69 8.39
C TYR A 55 4.44 4.38 8.90
N LYS A 56 3.98 5.37 8.14
CA LYS A 56 2.68 5.99 8.34
C LYS A 56 1.87 5.99 7.06
N ILE A 57 0.57 5.81 7.21
CA ILE A 57 -0.42 5.91 6.14
C ILE A 57 -1.49 6.92 6.54
N THR A 58 -2.13 7.54 5.56
CA THR A 58 -3.30 8.40 5.80
C THR A 58 -4.46 7.90 4.94
N ALA A 59 -5.45 7.31 5.60
CA ALA A 59 -6.69 6.88 4.97
C ALA A 59 -7.67 8.04 4.87
N ASN A 60 -8.20 8.32 3.69
CA ASN A 60 -9.14 9.41 3.45
C ASN A 60 -10.61 9.05 3.68
N LYS A 61 -10.90 7.76 3.83
CA LYS A 61 -12.21 7.19 4.18
C LYS A 61 -12.03 5.88 4.94
N SER A 62 -13.08 5.41 5.57
CA SER A 62 -13.11 4.10 6.22
C SER A 62 -13.02 2.95 5.20
N GLY A 63 -12.44 1.83 5.61
CA GLY A 63 -12.28 0.63 4.80
C GLY A 63 -11.24 -0.31 5.36
N LYS A 64 -10.61 -1.12 4.50
CA LYS A 64 -9.61 -2.11 4.89
C LYS A 64 -8.18 -1.58 4.67
N LEU A 65 -7.31 -1.75 5.66
CA LEU A 65 -5.86 -1.72 5.48
C LEU A 65 -5.39 -3.16 5.30
N VAL A 66 -4.79 -3.44 4.15
CA VAL A 66 -4.22 -4.75 3.83
C VAL A 66 -2.70 -4.61 3.76
N LEU A 67 -1.99 -5.30 4.65
CA LEU A 67 -0.53 -5.39 4.67
C LEU A 67 -0.11 -6.72 4.05
N LYS A 68 0.57 -6.68 2.90
CA LYS A 68 1.24 -7.84 2.30
C LYS A 68 2.73 -7.76 2.63
N LEU A 69 3.24 -8.78 3.30
CA LEU A 69 4.59 -8.84 3.84
C LEU A 69 5.33 -10.04 3.27
N ILE A 70 6.61 -9.84 2.94
CA ILE A 70 7.55 -10.91 2.59
C ILE A 70 8.87 -10.58 3.28
N ALA A 71 9.42 -11.51 4.06
CA ALA A 71 10.66 -11.31 4.76
C ALA A 71 11.55 -12.57 4.76
N ASP A 72 12.85 -12.38 4.62
CA ASP A 72 13.91 -13.35 4.89
C ASP A 72 14.48 -13.13 6.31
N ILE A 73 13.67 -12.61 7.22
CA ILE A 73 13.93 -12.39 8.63
C ILE A 73 13.24 -13.51 9.41
N TYR A 74 13.94 -14.12 10.38
CA TYR A 74 13.41 -15.25 11.14
C TYR A 74 12.04 -15.00 11.74
N GLU A 75 11.86 -13.87 12.42
CA GLU A 75 10.55 -13.44 12.95
C GLU A 75 10.42 -11.92 12.80
N VAL A 76 9.25 -11.46 12.40
CA VAL A 76 8.89 -10.05 12.32
C VAL A 76 7.64 -9.82 13.16
N GLU A 77 7.73 -8.93 14.13
CA GLU A 77 6.58 -8.43 14.87
C GLU A 77 5.94 -7.25 14.13
N ILE A 78 4.61 -7.21 14.12
CA ILE A 78 3.81 -6.21 13.40
C ILE A 78 2.93 -5.47 14.41
N ASN A 79 3.11 -4.18 14.53
CA ASN A 79 2.30 -3.32 15.38
C ASN A 79 1.64 -2.23 14.53
N VAL A 80 0.32 -2.12 14.60
CA VAL A 80 -0.46 -1.07 13.95
C VAL A 80 -1.21 -0.28 15.02
N CYS A 81 -1.14 1.04 14.97
CA CYS A 81 -1.89 1.91 15.87
C CYS A 81 -2.47 3.12 15.10
N ASP A 82 -3.47 3.75 15.68
CA ASP A 82 -3.99 5.03 15.20
C ASP A 82 -3.14 6.22 15.66
N SER A 83 -3.59 7.44 15.36
CA SER A 83 -2.90 8.68 15.75
C SER A 83 -2.83 8.90 17.26
N ASP A 84 -3.70 8.29 18.03
CA ASP A 84 -3.76 8.42 19.48
C ASP A 84 -2.94 7.32 20.19
N GLY A 85 -2.32 6.43 19.40
CA GLY A 85 -1.51 5.31 19.87
C GLY A 85 -2.32 4.08 20.26
N ALA A 86 -3.64 4.06 20.00
CA ALA A 86 -4.46 2.88 20.25
C ALA A 86 -4.13 1.76 19.26
N LYS A 87 -3.76 0.59 19.81
CA LYS A 87 -3.41 -0.59 19.01
C LYS A 87 -4.62 -1.11 18.24
N LEU A 88 -4.38 -1.50 16.98
CA LEU A 88 -5.32 -2.23 16.16
C LEU A 88 -4.89 -3.70 16.09
N ASP A 89 -5.84 -4.59 16.31
CA ASP A 89 -5.67 -6.01 16.03
C ASP A 89 -6.17 -6.32 14.61
N PRO A 90 -5.50 -7.23 13.87
CA PRO A 90 -5.97 -7.61 12.56
C PRO A 90 -7.25 -8.43 12.66
N GLU A 91 -8.23 -8.16 11.80
CA GLU A 91 -9.41 -9.01 11.67
C GLU A 91 -9.08 -10.37 11.04
N GLU A 92 -8.12 -10.37 10.14
CA GLU A 92 -7.69 -11.57 9.41
C GLU A 92 -6.19 -11.52 9.18
N TYR A 93 -5.55 -12.69 9.30
CA TYR A 93 -4.17 -12.91 8.86
C TYR A 93 -4.02 -14.27 8.19
N LYS A 94 -3.26 -14.30 7.08
CA LYS A 94 -3.03 -15.50 6.27
C LYS A 94 -1.55 -15.65 5.95
N SER A 95 -0.97 -16.82 6.28
CA SER A 95 0.35 -17.22 5.79
C SER A 95 0.27 -17.70 4.36
N ALA A 96 1.23 -17.30 3.53
CA ALA A 96 1.50 -17.88 2.23
C ALA A 96 2.80 -18.72 2.26
N SER A 97 3.73 -18.39 3.17
CA SER A 97 4.93 -19.16 3.49
C SER A 97 5.31 -18.91 4.94
N GLY A 98 5.82 -19.92 5.63
CA GLY A 98 6.12 -19.85 7.06
C GLY A 98 4.85 -19.82 7.92
N TYR A 99 4.94 -19.15 9.04
CA TYR A 99 3.87 -19.05 10.03
C TYR A 99 3.44 -17.60 10.22
N SER A 100 2.15 -17.34 10.39
CA SER A 100 1.61 -16.06 10.81
C SER A 100 0.74 -16.20 12.05
N TYR A 101 0.79 -15.15 12.87
CA TYR A 101 0.03 -15.01 14.10
C TYR A 101 -0.64 -13.63 14.10
N ASN A 102 -1.40 -13.34 15.14
CA ASN A 102 -2.15 -12.08 15.28
C ASN A 102 -1.31 -10.81 15.01
N TYR A 103 -0.04 -10.81 15.42
CA TYR A 103 0.87 -9.65 15.30
C TYR A 103 2.31 -10.06 14.98
N LYS A 104 2.53 -11.27 14.45
CA LYS A 104 3.85 -11.79 14.11
C LYS A 104 3.80 -12.68 12.88
N MET A 105 4.87 -12.70 12.11
CA MET A 105 5.14 -13.74 11.13
C MET A 105 6.55 -14.29 11.31
N ARG A 106 6.73 -15.57 11.02
CA ARG A 106 8.00 -16.28 11.13
C ARG A 106 8.20 -17.22 9.94
N TRP A 107 9.42 -17.32 9.44
CA TRP A 107 9.74 -18.32 8.42
C TRP A 107 9.71 -19.77 8.98
N ASP A 108 9.68 -20.75 8.10
CA ASP A 108 10.06 -22.11 8.44
C ASP A 108 11.50 -22.40 7.97
N SER A 109 12.11 -23.45 8.53
CA SER A 109 13.50 -23.80 8.24
C SER A 109 13.74 -24.31 6.82
N SER A 110 12.70 -24.62 6.06
CA SER A 110 12.80 -25.16 4.71
C SER A 110 12.93 -24.09 3.64
N THR A 111 12.31 -22.92 3.86
CA THR A 111 12.23 -21.83 2.87
C THR A 111 13.05 -20.62 3.24
N GLU A 112 13.37 -20.41 4.51
CA GLU A 112 13.98 -19.18 5.06
C GLU A 112 13.23 -17.89 4.67
N ILE A 113 11.95 -18.02 4.31
CA ILE A 113 11.08 -16.90 3.91
C ILE A 113 9.74 -17.02 4.64
N ALA A 114 9.31 -15.92 5.24
CA ALA A 114 7.94 -15.73 5.69
C ALA A 114 7.17 -14.82 4.72
N SER A 115 5.95 -15.19 4.37
CA SER A 115 5.04 -14.37 3.58
C SER A 115 3.64 -14.42 4.18
N ALA A 116 3.09 -13.27 4.51
CA ALA A 116 1.79 -13.17 5.15
C ALA A 116 1.00 -11.93 4.68
N THR A 117 -0.31 -12.00 4.84
CA THR A 117 -1.23 -10.88 4.63
C THR A 117 -2.00 -10.65 5.92
N TYR A 118 -2.04 -9.40 6.36
CA TYR A 118 -2.81 -8.93 7.51
C TYR A 118 -3.84 -7.91 7.06
N THR A 119 -5.06 -8.04 7.55
CA THR A 119 -6.17 -7.16 7.21
C THR A 119 -6.73 -6.50 8.47
N TYR A 120 -6.86 -5.18 8.45
CA TYR A 120 -7.38 -4.38 9.55
C TYR A 120 -8.56 -3.54 9.07
N ASP A 121 -9.58 -3.38 9.91
CA ASP A 121 -10.60 -2.35 9.70
C ASP A 121 -10.09 -1.01 10.18
N ILE A 122 -10.12 -0.02 9.29
CA ILE A 122 -9.67 1.32 9.59
C ILE A 122 -10.75 2.36 9.26
N LYS A 123 -10.80 3.42 10.04
CA LYS A 123 -11.59 4.63 9.76
C LYS A 123 -10.75 5.63 8.97
N LYS A 124 -11.37 6.71 8.51
CA LYS A 124 -10.61 7.86 8.00
C LYS A 124 -9.67 8.37 9.09
N GLY A 125 -8.37 8.49 8.78
CA GLY A 125 -7.37 8.91 9.76
C GLY A 125 -5.94 8.52 9.38
N THR A 126 -5.00 8.86 10.25
CA THR A 126 -3.59 8.49 10.11
C THR A 126 -3.31 7.29 10.99
N TYR A 127 -2.56 6.33 10.46
CA TYR A 127 -2.14 5.11 11.14
C TYR A 127 -0.64 4.95 11.05
N TYR A 128 -0.06 4.38 12.10
CA TYR A 128 1.36 4.08 12.19
C TYR A 128 1.57 2.58 12.24
N ILE A 129 2.56 2.11 11.50
CA ILE A 129 2.86 0.69 11.35
C ILE A 129 4.32 0.51 11.70
N ARG A 130 4.60 -0.26 12.74
CA ARG A 130 5.94 -0.63 13.15
C ARG A 130 6.19 -2.10 12.90
N PHE A 131 7.26 -2.40 12.23
CA PHE A 131 7.80 -3.76 12.09
C PHE A 131 9.07 -3.85 12.92
N ILE A 132 9.19 -4.88 13.74
CA ILE A 132 10.36 -5.15 14.58
C ILE A 132 10.98 -6.46 14.09
N SER A 133 12.25 -6.42 13.73
CA SER A 133 13.01 -7.62 13.37
C SER A 133 13.41 -8.38 14.63
N LEU A 134 12.94 -9.60 14.76
CA LEU A 134 13.33 -10.56 15.80
C LEU A 134 14.16 -11.70 15.18
N GLY A 135 14.99 -11.36 14.21
CA GLY A 135 15.82 -12.28 13.47
C GLY A 135 17.11 -12.69 14.22
N ASP A 136 18.06 -13.25 13.48
CA ASP A 136 19.37 -13.63 14.01
C ASP A 136 20.19 -12.39 14.34
N PHE A 137 20.94 -12.42 15.45
CA PHE A 137 21.84 -11.36 15.90
C PHE A 137 22.92 -11.02 14.86
N TYR A 138 23.31 -11.96 14.02
CA TYR A 138 24.45 -11.84 13.10
C TYR A 138 24.04 -11.59 11.65
N LYS A 139 22.77 -11.80 11.29
CA LYS A 139 22.29 -11.65 9.91
C LYS A 139 21.40 -10.42 9.77
N LYS A 140 21.58 -9.70 8.67
CA LYS A 140 20.56 -8.76 8.18
C LYS A 140 19.55 -9.51 7.35
N GLY A 141 18.29 -9.15 7.48
CA GLY A 141 17.23 -9.64 6.60
C GLY A 141 16.48 -8.50 5.93
N LYS A 142 15.80 -8.82 4.85
CA LYS A 142 14.99 -7.88 4.07
C LYS A 142 13.51 -8.06 4.41
N LEU A 143 12.87 -6.95 4.73
CA LEU A 143 11.41 -6.86 4.84
C LEU A 143 10.86 -6.11 3.63
N ASN A 144 9.96 -6.75 2.89
CA ASN A 144 9.17 -6.14 1.84
C ASN A 144 7.74 -5.91 2.34
N VAL A 145 7.28 -4.68 2.23
CA VAL A 145 5.95 -4.24 2.70
C VAL A 145 5.19 -3.66 1.52
N THR A 146 3.94 -4.09 1.35
CA THR A 146 2.96 -3.41 0.51
C THR A 146 1.71 -3.18 1.35
N ALA A 147 1.39 -1.91 1.61
CA ALA A 147 0.18 -1.49 2.29
C ALA A 147 -0.84 -1.02 1.27
N THR A 148 -2.04 -1.61 1.28
CA THR A 148 -3.17 -1.15 0.47
C THR A 148 -4.25 -0.64 1.40
N TYR A 149 -4.68 0.60 1.23
CA TYR A 149 -5.65 1.27 2.11
C TYR A 149 -6.45 2.32 1.33
N PRO A 150 -7.61 2.76 1.82
CA PRO A 150 -8.41 3.80 1.19
C PRO A 150 -7.67 5.14 1.21
N SER A 151 -7.05 5.50 0.08
CA SER A 151 -6.38 6.78 -0.14
C SER A 151 -7.21 7.65 -1.09
N SER A 152 -6.95 8.96 -1.14
CA SER A 152 -7.50 9.81 -2.19
C SER A 152 -7.03 9.30 -3.54
N GLU A 153 -7.89 9.24 -4.52
CA GLU A 153 -7.58 8.74 -5.87
C GLU A 153 -6.44 9.49 -6.59
N THR A 154 -5.90 10.54 -5.98
CA THR A 154 -4.70 11.25 -6.44
C THR A 154 -3.41 10.45 -6.25
N ASP A 155 -3.39 9.38 -5.40
CA ASP A 155 -2.23 8.52 -5.17
C ASP A 155 -2.34 7.13 -5.81
N SER A 156 -3.34 6.88 -6.64
CA SER A 156 -3.28 5.84 -7.67
C SER A 156 -2.34 6.27 -8.78
N SER A 157 -1.09 6.66 -8.44
CA SER A 157 0.00 6.39 -9.34
C SER A 157 0.44 4.92 -9.15
N SER A 158 -0.46 3.91 -9.35
CA SER A 158 -0.02 2.90 -10.29
C SER A 158 0.57 3.76 -11.41
N LYS A 159 1.88 3.71 -11.63
CA LYS A 159 2.45 3.88 -12.94
C LYS A 159 1.66 2.86 -13.78
N ILE A 160 0.47 3.26 -14.24
CA ILE A 160 -0.01 2.77 -15.49
C ILE A 160 1.17 3.16 -16.35
N SER A 161 1.94 2.16 -16.78
CA SER A 161 2.83 2.29 -17.92
C SER A 161 1.90 2.83 -18.97
N CYS A 162 1.82 4.18 -19.08
CA CYS A 162 1.03 4.79 -20.13
C CYS A 162 1.75 4.35 -21.39
N ILE A 163 1.23 3.29 -22.00
CA ILE A 163 1.68 2.87 -23.32
C ILE A 163 1.56 4.14 -24.15
N THR A 164 2.70 4.68 -24.54
CA THR A 164 2.73 5.86 -25.40
C THR A 164 2.57 5.36 -26.84
N ILE A 165 1.45 5.67 -27.45
CA ILE A 165 1.19 5.31 -28.85
C ILE A 165 1.51 6.51 -29.71
N PRO A 166 2.48 6.39 -30.65
CA PRO A 166 2.76 7.43 -31.62
C PRO A 166 1.68 7.48 -32.70
N MET A 167 1.23 8.67 -33.06
CA MET A 167 0.31 8.90 -34.17
C MET A 167 0.81 10.09 -35.00
N LYS A 168 0.55 10.10 -36.31
CA LYS A 168 0.73 11.29 -37.15
C LYS A 168 -0.53 12.15 -37.13
N VAL A 169 -0.38 13.46 -37.34
CA VAL A 169 -1.52 14.37 -37.54
C VAL A 169 -2.43 13.83 -38.64
N GLY A 170 -3.73 13.84 -38.44
CA GLY A 170 -4.74 13.25 -39.33
C GLY A 170 -4.95 11.73 -39.13
N GLY A 171 -4.07 11.05 -38.43
CA GLY A 171 -4.20 9.62 -38.13
C GLY A 171 -5.39 9.30 -37.23
N THR A 172 -5.97 8.13 -37.43
CA THR A 172 -7.05 7.59 -36.58
C THR A 172 -6.67 6.22 -36.03
N MET A 173 -7.19 5.88 -34.84
CA MET A 173 -6.98 4.58 -34.19
C MET A 173 -8.23 4.18 -33.41
N GLN A 174 -8.60 2.91 -33.49
CA GLN A 174 -9.67 2.34 -32.69
C GLN A 174 -9.09 1.80 -31.38
N LEU A 175 -9.64 2.23 -30.25
CA LEU A 175 -9.42 1.64 -28.95
C LEU A 175 -10.60 0.73 -28.62
N SER A 176 -10.32 -0.43 -28.03
CA SER A 176 -11.30 -1.38 -27.50
C SER A 176 -10.87 -1.91 -26.15
N THR A 177 -11.77 -2.50 -25.40
CA THR A 177 -11.49 -3.17 -24.13
C THR A 177 -11.84 -4.64 -24.20
N ASP A 178 -11.10 -5.50 -23.51
CA ASP A 178 -11.28 -6.96 -23.52
C ASP A 178 -12.66 -7.41 -22.98
N GLY A 179 -13.40 -6.53 -22.29
CA GLY A 179 -14.74 -6.77 -21.74
C GLY A 179 -15.90 -6.27 -22.62
N GLY A 180 -15.61 -5.76 -23.82
CA GLY A 180 -16.60 -5.10 -24.70
C GLY A 180 -16.83 -3.63 -24.29
N ASP A 181 -17.31 -2.83 -25.25
CA ASP A 181 -17.39 -1.36 -25.11
C ASP A 181 -18.69 -0.85 -24.43
N LYS A 182 -19.54 -1.74 -23.91
CA LYS A 182 -20.80 -1.34 -23.26
C LYS A 182 -20.52 -0.60 -21.93
N GLY A 183 -21.02 0.63 -21.83
CA GLY A 183 -20.92 1.44 -20.61
C GLY A 183 -19.57 2.13 -20.40
N ILE A 184 -18.73 2.19 -21.43
CA ILE A 184 -17.44 2.91 -21.36
C ILE A 184 -17.65 4.38 -21.72
N THR A 185 -17.12 5.25 -20.87
CA THR A 185 -17.01 6.69 -21.13
C THR A 185 -15.58 7.02 -21.53
N TRP A 186 -15.41 7.56 -22.72
CA TRP A 186 -14.11 7.98 -23.27
C TRP A 186 -13.91 9.49 -23.12
N SER A 187 -12.70 9.91 -22.76
CA SER A 187 -12.33 11.33 -22.67
C SER A 187 -10.88 11.57 -23.08
N SER A 188 -10.59 12.78 -23.57
CA SER A 188 -9.23 13.24 -23.90
C SER A 188 -8.84 14.40 -22.99
N SER A 189 -7.64 14.35 -22.41
CA SER A 189 -7.11 15.44 -21.56
C SER A 189 -6.78 16.72 -22.34
N LYS A 190 -6.54 16.59 -23.67
CA LYS A 190 -6.29 17.72 -24.58
C LYS A 190 -6.91 17.42 -25.95
N SER A 191 -8.18 17.77 -26.10
CA SER A 191 -8.94 17.54 -27.34
C SER A 191 -8.44 18.32 -28.57
N SER A 192 -7.63 19.37 -28.34
CA SER A 192 -6.91 20.07 -29.41
C SER A 192 -5.77 19.25 -30.02
N VAL A 193 -5.20 18.28 -29.29
CA VAL A 193 -4.13 17.38 -29.74
C VAL A 193 -4.73 16.13 -30.38
N ALA A 194 -5.66 15.47 -29.69
CA ALA A 194 -6.42 14.36 -30.25
C ALA A 194 -7.79 14.25 -29.55
N THR A 195 -8.80 13.89 -30.30
CA THR A 195 -10.16 13.59 -29.78
C THR A 195 -10.39 12.10 -29.72
N VAL A 196 -11.36 11.69 -28.92
CA VAL A 196 -11.88 10.32 -28.88
C VAL A 196 -13.41 10.34 -28.96
N SER A 197 -13.98 9.46 -29.75
CA SER A 197 -15.45 9.32 -29.85
C SER A 197 -16.01 8.45 -28.70
N SER A 198 -17.31 8.42 -28.55
CA SER A 198 -17.99 7.52 -27.59
C SER A 198 -17.75 6.03 -27.92
N ALA A 199 -17.43 5.70 -29.16
CA ALA A 199 -17.05 4.35 -29.59
C ALA A 199 -15.54 4.07 -29.50
N GLY A 200 -14.74 4.92 -28.83
CA GLY A 200 -13.31 4.70 -28.66
C GLY A 200 -12.43 5.04 -29.86
N LYS A 201 -12.97 5.66 -30.94
CA LYS A 201 -12.15 6.07 -32.09
C LYS A 201 -11.39 7.35 -31.78
N VAL A 202 -10.06 7.28 -31.72
CA VAL A 202 -9.14 8.41 -31.54
C VAL A 202 -8.82 9.04 -32.88
N THR A 203 -8.80 10.38 -32.94
CA THR A 203 -8.38 11.16 -34.11
C THR A 203 -7.33 12.18 -33.69
N ALA A 204 -6.13 12.08 -34.26
CA ALA A 204 -5.00 12.99 -34.03
C ALA A 204 -5.18 14.30 -34.83
N LYS A 205 -5.19 15.46 -34.13
CA LYS A 205 -5.46 16.77 -34.76
C LYS A 205 -4.24 17.67 -34.87
N LYS A 206 -3.39 17.69 -33.85
CA LYS A 206 -2.23 18.60 -33.78
C LYS A 206 -1.07 17.92 -33.07
N ALA A 207 0.15 18.21 -33.49
CA ALA A 207 1.35 17.71 -32.80
C ALA A 207 1.34 18.09 -31.31
N GLY A 208 1.69 17.12 -30.44
CA GLY A 208 1.66 17.28 -28.99
C GLY A 208 1.39 15.95 -28.29
N THR A 209 1.15 16.02 -26.98
CA THR A 209 0.84 14.83 -26.17
C THR A 209 -0.48 15.02 -25.44
N THR A 210 -1.33 14.00 -25.46
CA THR A 210 -2.59 13.92 -24.73
C THR A 210 -2.78 12.56 -24.10
N VAL A 211 -3.64 12.47 -23.09
CA VAL A 211 -4.02 11.19 -22.46
C VAL A 211 -5.48 10.92 -22.79
N ILE A 212 -5.74 9.76 -23.35
CA ILE A 212 -7.10 9.22 -23.53
C ILE A 212 -7.42 8.37 -22.31
N THR A 213 -8.57 8.62 -21.73
CA THR A 213 -9.08 7.90 -20.56
C THR A 213 -10.36 7.16 -20.92
N ALA A 214 -10.40 5.87 -20.62
CA ALA A 214 -11.60 5.03 -20.64
C ALA A 214 -12.07 4.78 -19.21
N LYS A 215 -13.34 5.05 -18.91
CA LYS A 215 -13.98 4.75 -17.61
C LYS A 215 -15.14 3.77 -17.83
N SER A 216 -15.15 2.72 -17.02
CA SER A 216 -16.24 1.73 -16.96
C SER A 216 -16.52 1.46 -15.47
N GLY A 217 -17.75 1.64 -15.00
CA GLY A 217 -18.18 1.32 -13.64
C GLY A 217 -17.10 1.45 -12.54
N SER A 218 -16.33 0.43 -12.31
CA SER A 218 -15.28 0.32 -11.30
C SER A 218 -13.86 0.54 -11.81
N GLY A 219 -13.64 0.64 -13.14
CA GLY A 219 -12.29 0.67 -13.74
C GLY A 219 -11.99 1.96 -14.51
N THR A 220 -10.71 2.34 -14.53
CA THR A 220 -10.19 3.44 -15.36
C THR A 220 -8.91 2.99 -16.03
N ALA A 221 -8.86 3.06 -17.37
CA ALA A 221 -7.65 2.86 -18.16
C ALA A 221 -7.20 4.17 -18.79
N LYS A 222 -5.89 4.38 -18.92
CA LYS A 222 -5.29 5.58 -19.53
C LYS A 222 -4.24 5.19 -20.56
N ILE A 223 -4.26 5.84 -21.70
CA ILE A 223 -3.32 5.66 -22.80
C ILE A 223 -2.77 7.03 -23.19
N GLN A 224 -1.47 7.17 -23.27
CA GLN A 224 -0.83 8.39 -23.77
C GLN A 224 -0.71 8.35 -25.28
N ILE A 225 -1.18 9.37 -25.96
CA ILE A 225 -1.03 9.56 -27.40
C ILE A 225 -0.01 10.67 -27.64
N LYS A 226 1.06 10.35 -28.39
CA LYS A 226 2.06 11.31 -28.85
C LYS A 226 1.84 11.57 -30.33
N VAL A 227 1.30 12.75 -30.67
CA VAL A 227 1.06 13.15 -32.06
C VAL A 227 2.29 13.87 -32.61
N THR A 228 2.78 13.44 -33.74
CA THR A 228 3.87 14.08 -34.52
C THR A 228 3.34 14.60 -35.85
N LYS A 229 4.07 15.53 -36.46
CA LYS A 229 3.77 16.00 -37.82
C LYS A 229 3.92 14.91 -38.86
#